data_36e01c1b2ed388e3ab25deb3b7861a3d
#
_entry.id   36e01c1b2ed388e3ab25deb3b7861a3d
#
_cell.length_a   1.000
_cell.length_b   1.000
_cell.length_c   1.000
_cell.angle_alpha   90.00
_cell.angle_beta   90.00
_cell.angle_gamma   90.00
#
_symmetry.space_group_name_H-M   'P 1'
#
loop_
_entity.id
_entity.type
_entity.pdbx_description
1 polymer ?
#
loop_
_entity_poly.entity_id
_entity_poly.type
_entity_poly.pdbx_seq_one_letter_code
_entity_poly.pdbx_strand_id
1 'polypeptide(L)'
;MKKFLVLSALVITSCTLSNEEKAEKLVKETLKDYLYHPDSYEPISTRVDSMFIDVTTIEPIMKISDEIKNLISKINRCERKIESAESSMDIFAPNGYSSQYSRGEYSRAKKEKEEAKSDLNKYTKKLSEQLASLKENVAKYHKGEFTGWAVSHRFRSLNGCLL
;
A
#
# COMPACT_ATOMS: atom_id res chain seq x y z
N MET A 1 62.84 -45.79 4.37
CA MET A 1 62.37 -44.86 3.33
C MET A 1 60.95 -44.49 3.68
N LYS A 2 60.73 -43.31 4.27
CA LYS A 2 59.38 -42.83 4.61
C LYS A 2 58.83 -42.02 3.42
N LYS A 3 57.79 -42.53 2.76
CA LYS A 3 57.09 -41.82 1.67
C LYS A 3 56.13 -40.79 2.29
N PHE A 4 56.49 -39.51 2.18
CA PHE A 4 55.57 -38.42 2.49
C PHE A 4 54.58 -38.27 1.34
N LEU A 5 53.32 -38.62 1.60
CA LEU A 5 52.19 -38.30 0.73
C LEU A 5 51.77 -36.87 1.03
N VAL A 6 52.17 -35.94 0.15
CA VAL A 6 51.67 -34.57 0.17
C VAL A 6 50.29 -34.59 -0.46
N LEU A 7 49.28 -34.56 0.40
CA LEU A 7 47.87 -34.39 -0.03
C LEU A 7 47.66 -32.90 -0.33
N SER A 8 47.84 -32.50 -1.59
CA SER A 8 47.49 -31.16 -2.04
C SER A 8 45.94 -31.02 -1.98
N ALA A 9 45.45 -30.38 -0.93
CA ALA A 9 44.08 -29.94 -0.86
C ALA A 9 43.85 -28.90 -1.98
N LEU A 10 43.20 -29.32 -3.05
CA LEU A 10 42.64 -28.43 -4.04
C LEU A 10 41.53 -27.64 -3.35
N VAL A 11 41.88 -26.44 -2.89
CA VAL A 11 40.89 -25.45 -2.48
C VAL A 11 40.20 -25.01 -3.77
N ILE A 12 39.06 -25.64 -4.05
CA ILE A 12 38.12 -25.17 -5.07
C ILE A 12 37.52 -23.89 -4.49
N THR A 13 38.17 -22.76 -4.74
CA THR A 13 37.54 -21.45 -4.60
C THR A 13 36.41 -21.39 -5.63
N SER A 14 35.24 -21.87 -5.23
CA SER A 14 34.03 -21.57 -5.98
C SER A 14 33.87 -20.05 -5.90
N CYS A 15 34.32 -19.34 -6.92
CA CYS A 15 33.96 -17.94 -7.14
C CYS A 15 32.43 -17.90 -7.27
N THR A 16 31.74 -17.72 -6.16
CA THR A 16 30.33 -17.40 -6.20
C THR A 16 30.24 -15.99 -6.71
N LEU A 17 29.76 -15.84 -7.95
CA LEU A 17 29.45 -14.54 -8.54
C LEU A 17 28.64 -13.71 -7.55
N SER A 18 28.97 -12.42 -7.44
CA SER A 18 28.17 -11.48 -6.65
C SER A 18 26.73 -11.42 -7.17
N ASN A 19 25.83 -10.86 -6.40
CA ASN A 19 24.43 -10.70 -6.86
C ASN A 19 24.36 -9.78 -8.07
N GLU A 20 25.22 -8.76 -8.13
CA GLU A 20 25.34 -7.83 -9.26
C GLU A 20 25.83 -8.55 -10.52
N GLU A 21 26.84 -9.40 -10.43
CA GLU A 21 27.38 -10.17 -11.57
C GLU A 21 26.34 -11.17 -12.11
N LYS A 22 25.61 -11.83 -11.19
CA LYS A 22 24.50 -12.73 -11.57
C LYS A 22 23.36 -11.97 -12.27
N ALA A 23 23.01 -10.80 -11.73
CA ALA A 23 21.98 -9.95 -12.31
C ALA A 23 22.40 -9.42 -13.68
N GLU A 24 23.64 -8.97 -13.84
CA GLU A 24 24.16 -8.51 -15.11
C GLU A 24 24.14 -9.60 -16.18
N LYS A 25 24.55 -10.81 -15.82
CA LYS A 25 24.49 -11.96 -16.71
C LYS A 25 23.07 -12.26 -17.15
N LEU A 26 22.12 -12.28 -16.22
CA LEU A 26 20.71 -12.54 -16.51
C LEU A 26 20.11 -11.44 -17.42
N VAL A 27 20.40 -10.18 -17.11
CA VAL A 27 19.95 -9.04 -17.93
C VAL A 27 20.53 -9.12 -19.34
N LYS A 28 21.83 -9.41 -19.47
CA LYS A 28 22.48 -9.59 -20.78
C LYS A 28 21.84 -10.71 -21.59
N GLU A 29 21.55 -11.84 -20.97
CA GLU A 29 20.88 -12.96 -21.64
C GLU A 29 19.47 -12.57 -22.10
N THR A 30 18.71 -11.89 -21.24
CA THR A 30 17.36 -11.44 -21.57
C THR A 30 17.37 -10.40 -22.68
N LEU A 31 18.30 -9.44 -22.66
CA LEU A 31 18.37 -8.35 -23.64
C LEU A 31 18.80 -8.83 -25.04
N LYS A 32 19.46 -9.99 -25.19
CA LYS A 32 19.81 -10.53 -26.51
C LYS A 32 18.61 -10.67 -27.44
N ASP A 33 17.44 -10.98 -26.88
CA ASP A 33 16.22 -11.18 -27.66
C ASP A 33 15.48 -9.86 -27.98
N TYR A 34 15.87 -8.76 -27.33
CA TYR A 34 15.21 -7.45 -27.47
C TYR A 34 16.07 -6.40 -28.15
N LEU A 35 17.38 -6.55 -28.13
CA LEU A 35 18.29 -5.60 -28.75
C LEU A 35 18.42 -5.86 -30.25
N TYR A 36 18.35 -4.81 -31.05
CA TYR A 36 18.55 -4.89 -32.50
C TYR A 36 19.98 -5.34 -32.86
N HIS A 37 20.97 -4.88 -32.05
CA HIS A 37 22.38 -5.28 -32.18
C HIS A 37 22.87 -5.83 -30.81
N PRO A 38 22.60 -7.11 -30.49
CA PRO A 38 22.99 -7.69 -29.21
C PRO A 38 24.48 -7.63 -28.90
N ASP A 39 25.32 -7.74 -29.94
CA ASP A 39 26.78 -7.71 -29.80
C ASP A 39 27.34 -6.32 -29.46
N SER A 40 26.52 -5.26 -29.58
CA SER A 40 26.89 -3.90 -29.22
C SER A 40 26.55 -3.57 -27.75
N TYR A 41 26.07 -4.53 -26.99
CA TYR A 41 25.73 -4.36 -25.59
C TYR A 41 26.98 -4.13 -24.74
N GLU A 42 27.02 -2.97 -24.07
CA GLU A 42 28.06 -2.59 -23.13
C GLU A 42 27.41 -2.25 -21.77
N PRO A 43 27.63 -3.06 -20.71
CA PRO A 43 27.15 -2.72 -19.39
C PRO A 43 27.87 -1.50 -18.84
N ILE A 44 27.12 -0.58 -18.20
CA ILE A 44 27.68 0.61 -17.53
C ILE A 44 27.66 0.41 -16.04
N SER A 45 26.54 -0.02 -15.49
CA SER A 45 26.38 -0.26 -14.06
C SER A 45 25.19 -1.17 -13.79
N THR A 46 25.34 -2.04 -12.82
CA THR A 46 24.28 -2.88 -12.28
C THR A 46 24.15 -2.60 -10.80
N ARG A 47 22.94 -2.36 -10.33
CA ARG A 47 22.62 -2.22 -8.92
C ARG A 47 21.53 -3.22 -8.57
N VAL A 48 21.70 -3.91 -7.45
CA VAL A 48 20.79 -4.91 -6.94
C VAL A 48 20.33 -4.49 -5.55
N ASP A 49 19.04 -4.22 -5.41
CA ASP A 49 18.43 -3.84 -4.15
C ASP A 49 17.51 -4.98 -3.68
N SER A 50 17.52 -5.30 -2.38
CA SER A 50 16.61 -6.27 -1.80
C SER A 50 15.18 -5.74 -1.80
N MET A 51 14.23 -6.53 -2.28
CA MET A 51 12.81 -6.22 -2.20
C MET A 51 12.16 -6.93 -1.01
N PHE A 52 11.31 -6.20 -0.33
CA PHE A 52 10.54 -6.69 0.81
C PHE A 52 9.05 -6.45 0.58
N ILE A 53 8.20 -7.25 1.23
CA ILE A 53 6.75 -7.05 1.15
C ILE A 53 6.38 -5.65 1.60
N ASP A 54 5.73 -4.91 0.71
CA ASP A 54 4.99 -3.70 1.04
C ASP A 54 3.53 -4.07 1.29
N VAL A 55 3.16 -4.15 2.56
CA VAL A 55 1.80 -4.52 2.98
C VAL A 55 0.73 -3.56 2.44
N THR A 56 1.11 -2.33 2.07
CA THR A 56 0.17 -1.34 1.53
C THR A 56 -0.28 -1.65 0.11
N THR A 57 0.46 -2.49 -0.62
CA THR A 57 0.15 -2.90 -2.01
C THR A 57 -0.66 -4.20 -2.08
N ILE A 58 -0.91 -4.84 -0.94
CA ILE A 58 -1.62 -6.11 -0.89
C ILE A 58 -3.12 -5.87 -1.06
N GLU A 59 -3.72 -6.48 -2.08
CA GLU A 59 -5.11 -6.22 -2.48
C GLU A 59 -6.13 -6.30 -1.34
N PRO A 60 -6.18 -7.32 -0.46
CA PRO A 60 -7.09 -7.34 0.68
C PRO A 60 -6.90 -6.16 1.63
N ILE A 61 -5.67 -5.74 1.89
CA ILE A 61 -5.34 -4.60 2.76
C ILE A 61 -5.77 -3.29 2.12
N MET A 62 -5.54 -3.11 0.82
CA MET A 62 -6.00 -1.95 0.06
C MET A 62 -7.52 -1.81 0.12
N LYS A 63 -8.27 -2.90 -0.12
CA LYS A 63 -9.75 -2.89 -0.05
C LYS A 63 -10.25 -2.46 1.33
N ILE A 64 -9.72 -3.06 2.40
CA ILE A 64 -10.09 -2.69 3.76
C ILE A 64 -9.76 -1.21 4.04
N SER A 65 -8.60 -0.73 3.59
CA SER A 65 -8.19 0.67 3.74
C SER A 65 -9.17 1.63 3.05
N ASP A 66 -9.65 1.29 1.87
CA ASP A 66 -10.61 2.12 1.14
C ASP A 66 -12.01 2.09 1.79
N GLU A 67 -12.42 0.95 2.34
CA GLU A 67 -13.64 0.88 3.15
C GLU A 67 -13.55 1.74 4.40
N ILE A 68 -12.40 1.73 5.10
CA ILE A 68 -12.12 2.59 6.26
C ILE A 68 -12.24 4.06 5.90
N LYS A 69 -11.61 4.51 4.79
CA LYS A 69 -11.71 5.89 4.30
C LYS A 69 -13.17 6.30 4.03
N ASN A 70 -13.94 5.39 3.43
CA ASN A 70 -15.36 5.63 3.15
C ASN A 70 -16.18 5.75 4.44
N LEU A 71 -15.91 4.89 5.44
CA LEU A 71 -16.58 4.96 6.74
C LEU A 71 -16.25 6.25 7.49
N ILE A 72 -14.98 6.69 7.49
CA ILE A 72 -14.58 7.98 8.07
C ILE A 72 -15.33 9.13 7.42
N SER A 73 -15.46 9.13 6.10
CA SER A 73 -16.22 10.16 5.37
C SER A 73 -17.69 10.19 5.76
N LYS A 74 -18.31 9.02 5.99
CA LYS A 74 -19.70 8.92 6.46
C LYS A 74 -19.85 9.41 7.91
N ILE A 75 -18.92 9.07 8.78
CA ILE A 75 -18.87 9.55 10.16
C ILE A 75 -18.82 11.08 10.20
N ASN A 76 -17.85 11.69 9.51
CA ASN A 76 -17.72 13.14 9.42
C ASN A 76 -18.98 13.83 8.85
N ARG A 77 -19.71 13.15 7.95
CA ARG A 77 -20.98 13.65 7.45
C ARG A 77 -22.09 13.60 8.51
N CYS A 78 -22.13 12.53 9.31
CA CYS A 78 -23.09 12.43 10.41
C CYS A 78 -22.83 13.49 11.49
N GLU A 79 -21.57 13.71 11.85
CA GLU A 79 -21.19 14.76 12.81
C GLU A 79 -21.65 16.15 12.35
N ARG A 80 -21.35 16.52 11.10
CA ARG A 80 -21.83 17.80 10.53
C ARG A 80 -23.34 17.92 10.51
N LYS A 81 -24.08 16.82 10.28
CA LYS A 81 -25.54 16.83 10.35
C LYS A 81 -26.05 17.06 11.77
N ILE A 82 -25.40 16.44 12.76
CA ILE A 82 -25.71 16.65 14.17
C ILE A 82 -25.53 18.11 14.57
N GLU A 83 -24.37 18.70 14.24
CA GLU A 83 -24.06 20.12 14.49
C GLU A 83 -25.06 21.06 13.81
N SER A 84 -25.41 20.80 12.56
CA SER A 84 -26.41 21.59 11.82
C SER A 84 -27.80 21.48 12.45
N ALA A 85 -28.18 20.27 12.84
CA ALA A 85 -29.46 20.04 13.50
C ALA A 85 -29.52 20.70 14.90
N GLU A 86 -28.43 20.66 15.65
CA GLU A 86 -28.31 21.35 16.95
C GLU A 86 -28.44 22.84 16.79
N SER A 87 -27.74 23.44 15.84
CA SER A 87 -27.87 24.87 15.53
C SER A 87 -29.31 25.25 15.14
N SER A 88 -29.97 24.40 14.36
CA SER A 88 -31.37 24.62 13.99
C SER A 88 -32.30 24.51 15.21
N MET A 89 -32.05 23.55 16.10
CA MET A 89 -32.81 23.40 17.35
C MET A 89 -32.65 24.62 18.26
N ASP A 90 -31.46 25.20 18.34
CA ASP A 90 -31.20 26.41 19.12
C ASP A 90 -31.94 27.62 18.56
N ILE A 91 -31.95 27.80 17.22
CA ILE A 91 -32.66 28.89 16.53
C ILE A 91 -34.17 28.79 16.71
N PHE A 92 -34.71 27.56 16.62
CA PHE A 92 -36.16 27.30 16.65
C PHE A 92 -36.64 26.81 18.01
N ALA A 93 -35.82 26.95 19.08
CA ALA A 93 -36.21 26.52 20.40
C ALA A 93 -37.59 27.04 20.81
N PRO A 94 -38.54 26.17 21.20
CA PRO A 94 -39.87 26.58 21.51
C PRO A 94 -39.90 27.47 22.77
N ASN A 95 -40.55 28.60 22.65
CA ASN A 95 -40.86 29.50 23.76
C ASN A 95 -42.36 29.74 23.77
N GLY A 96 -42.89 30.44 24.78
CA GLY A 96 -44.32 30.67 24.96
C GLY A 96 -45.03 31.34 23.77
N TYR A 97 -44.29 31.95 22.87
CA TYR A 97 -44.75 32.67 21.69
C TYR A 97 -44.37 32.00 20.38
N SER A 98 -43.82 30.78 20.41
CA SER A 98 -43.35 30.07 19.21
C SER A 98 -44.47 29.80 18.22
N SER A 99 -44.27 30.18 16.97
CA SER A 99 -45.17 29.90 15.87
C SER A 99 -45.29 28.40 15.57
N GLN A 100 -46.32 28.00 14.88
CA GLN A 100 -46.48 26.61 14.42
C GLN A 100 -45.29 26.21 13.52
N TYR A 101 -44.78 27.15 12.71
CA TYR A 101 -43.60 26.95 11.86
C TYR A 101 -42.36 26.64 12.71
N SER A 102 -42.04 27.47 13.72
CA SER A 102 -40.87 27.24 14.57
C SER A 102 -40.93 25.90 15.29
N ARG A 103 -42.08 25.48 15.76
CA ARG A 103 -42.27 24.16 16.39
C ARG A 103 -42.05 23.02 15.39
N GLY A 104 -42.50 23.22 14.12
CA GLY A 104 -42.29 22.25 13.06
C GLY A 104 -40.79 22.08 12.73
N GLU A 105 -40.08 23.18 12.55
CA GLU A 105 -38.63 23.14 12.26
C GLU A 105 -37.82 22.55 13.42
N TYR A 106 -38.15 22.89 14.66
CA TYR A 106 -37.53 22.26 15.83
C TYR A 106 -37.73 20.75 15.86
N SER A 107 -38.94 20.29 15.60
CA SER A 107 -39.26 18.85 15.60
C SER A 107 -38.53 18.10 14.47
N ARG A 108 -38.42 18.74 13.30
CA ARG A 108 -37.66 18.22 12.15
C ARG A 108 -36.20 18.10 12.49
N ALA A 109 -35.58 19.18 13.00
CA ALA A 109 -34.15 19.17 13.39
C ALA A 109 -33.87 18.12 14.47
N LYS A 110 -34.77 17.98 15.44
CA LYS A 110 -34.64 16.93 16.46
C LYS A 110 -34.63 15.52 15.84
N LYS A 111 -35.49 15.25 14.90
CA LYS A 111 -35.58 13.96 14.20
C LYS A 111 -34.29 13.72 13.38
N GLU A 112 -33.83 14.71 12.62
CA GLU A 112 -32.60 14.64 11.85
C GLU A 112 -31.37 14.37 12.74
N LYS A 113 -31.31 14.99 13.92
CA LYS A 113 -30.26 14.74 14.92
C LYS A 113 -30.28 13.28 15.39
N GLU A 114 -31.42 12.73 15.76
CA GLU A 114 -31.52 11.36 16.23
C GLU A 114 -31.18 10.33 15.13
N GLU A 115 -31.62 10.57 13.90
CA GLU A 115 -31.27 9.75 12.74
C GLU A 115 -29.75 9.80 12.50
N ALA A 116 -29.14 10.99 12.52
CA ALA A 116 -27.71 11.15 12.32
C ALA A 116 -26.89 10.51 13.45
N LYS A 117 -27.32 10.55 14.70
CA LYS A 117 -26.70 9.84 15.83
C LYS A 117 -26.78 8.33 15.69
N SER A 118 -27.92 7.80 15.24
CA SER A 118 -28.08 6.37 14.98
C SER A 118 -27.12 5.90 13.89
N ASP A 119 -27.02 6.65 12.79
CA ASP A 119 -26.08 6.37 11.69
C ASP A 119 -24.63 6.50 12.14
N LEU A 120 -24.28 7.50 12.96
CA LEU A 120 -22.94 7.67 13.54
C LEU A 120 -22.53 6.43 14.34
N ASN A 121 -23.38 5.96 15.24
CA ASN A 121 -23.12 4.76 16.03
C ASN A 121 -22.91 3.52 15.15
N LYS A 122 -23.74 3.36 14.11
CA LYS A 122 -23.63 2.27 13.15
C LYS A 122 -22.30 2.30 12.39
N TYR A 123 -21.88 3.47 11.90
CA TYR A 123 -20.63 3.60 11.14
C TYR A 123 -19.40 3.49 12.04
N THR A 124 -19.46 4.00 13.28
CA THR A 124 -18.37 3.85 14.25
C THR A 124 -18.15 2.37 14.61
N LYS A 125 -19.24 1.60 14.81
CA LYS A 125 -19.14 0.17 15.05
C LYS A 125 -18.49 -0.54 13.86
N LYS A 126 -18.94 -0.26 12.62
CA LYS A 126 -18.35 -0.83 11.41
C LYS A 126 -16.87 -0.45 11.26
N LEU A 127 -16.51 0.79 11.58
CA LEU A 127 -15.12 1.23 11.54
C LEU A 127 -14.25 0.42 12.50
N SER A 128 -14.72 0.15 13.72
CA SER A 128 -13.97 -0.68 14.68
C SER A 128 -13.78 -2.12 14.18
N GLU A 129 -14.80 -2.70 13.53
CA GLU A 129 -14.73 -4.03 12.92
C GLU A 129 -13.70 -4.06 11.75
N GLN A 130 -13.71 -3.05 10.89
CA GLN A 130 -12.75 -2.95 9.78
C GLN A 130 -11.32 -2.72 10.27
N LEU A 131 -11.12 -1.92 11.32
CA LEU A 131 -9.80 -1.72 11.92
C LEU A 131 -9.25 -3.01 12.53
N ALA A 132 -10.10 -3.82 13.18
CA ALA A 132 -9.71 -5.14 13.70
C ALA A 132 -9.32 -6.09 12.56
N SER A 133 -10.11 -6.11 11.48
CA SER A 133 -9.82 -6.89 10.27
C SER A 133 -8.53 -6.44 9.59
N LEU A 134 -8.28 -5.14 9.49
CA LEU A 134 -7.03 -4.60 8.96
C LEU A 134 -5.84 -5.09 9.78
N LYS A 135 -5.91 -4.98 11.10
CA LYS A 135 -4.86 -5.42 12.02
C LYS A 135 -4.56 -6.92 11.85
N GLU A 136 -5.60 -7.74 11.78
CA GLU A 136 -5.46 -9.19 11.56
C GLU A 136 -4.83 -9.51 10.20
N ASN A 137 -5.27 -8.85 9.13
CA ASN A 137 -4.72 -9.08 7.80
C ASN A 137 -3.26 -8.62 7.70
N VAL A 138 -2.91 -7.46 8.26
CA VAL A 138 -1.51 -6.99 8.30
C VAL A 138 -0.63 -7.96 9.09
N ALA A 139 -1.13 -8.56 10.17
CA ALA A 139 -0.37 -9.51 10.97
C ALA A 139 -0.05 -10.83 10.24
N LYS A 140 -0.82 -11.19 9.20
CA LYS A 140 -0.56 -12.37 8.34
C LYS A 140 0.68 -12.20 7.47
N TYR A 141 1.05 -10.96 7.17
CA TYR A 141 2.21 -10.65 6.33
C TYR A 141 3.36 -10.21 7.24
N HIS A 142 4.42 -11.00 7.26
CA HIS A 142 5.60 -10.63 8.03
C HIS A 142 6.23 -9.38 7.41
N LYS A 143 6.21 -8.29 8.18
CA LYS A 143 6.84 -7.04 7.77
C LYS A 143 8.32 -7.28 7.50
N GLY A 144 8.75 -7.05 6.26
CA GLY A 144 10.11 -7.25 5.85
C GLY A 144 10.41 -8.66 5.34
N GLU A 145 9.42 -9.48 4.97
CA GLU A 145 9.65 -10.71 4.25
C GLU A 145 10.28 -10.40 2.89
N PHE A 146 11.42 -11.02 2.64
CA PHE A 146 12.15 -10.87 1.38
C PHE A 146 11.36 -11.48 0.23
N THR A 147 11.08 -10.70 -0.81
CA THR A 147 10.30 -11.14 -1.98
C THR A 147 11.15 -11.35 -3.22
N GLY A 148 12.37 -10.83 -3.22
CA GLY A 148 13.24 -10.92 -4.38
C GLY A 148 14.23 -9.77 -4.46
N TRP A 149 14.74 -9.56 -5.66
CA TRP A 149 15.71 -8.54 -5.98
C TRP A 149 15.14 -7.57 -7.03
N ALA A 150 15.28 -6.27 -6.78
CA ALA A 150 15.10 -5.25 -7.80
C ALA A 150 16.45 -4.99 -8.48
N VAL A 151 16.51 -5.16 -9.79
CA VAL A 151 17.71 -4.94 -10.58
C VAL A 151 17.56 -3.66 -11.38
N SER A 152 18.42 -2.69 -11.15
CA SER A 152 18.56 -1.49 -11.97
C SER A 152 19.84 -1.63 -12.79
N HIS A 153 19.69 -1.67 -14.11
CA HIS A 153 20.79 -1.89 -15.02
C HIS A 153 20.88 -0.78 -16.06
N ARG A 154 22.07 -0.22 -16.23
CA ARG A 154 22.38 0.78 -17.25
C ARG A 154 23.37 0.19 -18.23
N PHE A 155 23.08 0.37 -19.51
CA PHE A 155 23.92 -0.14 -20.59
C PHE A 155 23.88 0.82 -21.78
N ARG A 156 24.81 0.62 -22.70
CA ARG A 156 24.79 1.20 -24.05
C ARG A 156 24.57 0.09 -25.06
N SER A 157 23.88 0.41 -26.13
CA SER A 157 23.81 -0.43 -27.33
C SER A 157 23.57 0.44 -28.56
N LEU A 158 23.95 -0.06 -29.73
CA LEU A 158 23.60 0.57 -30.98
C LEU A 158 22.10 0.41 -31.22
N ASN A 159 21.39 1.53 -31.25
CA ASN A 159 19.98 1.52 -31.66
C ASN A 159 19.94 1.42 -33.18
N GLY A 160 19.14 0.51 -33.71
CA GLY A 160 18.93 0.32 -35.13
C GLY A 160 18.11 1.46 -35.79
N CYS A 161 18.43 2.72 -35.50
CA CYS A 161 17.94 3.81 -36.34
C CYS A 161 18.64 3.71 -37.71
N LEU A 162 17.98 3.04 -38.62
CA LEU A 162 18.26 3.23 -40.03
C LEU A 162 17.92 4.68 -40.37
N LEU A 163 18.93 5.42 -40.79
CA LEU A 163 18.77 6.64 -41.59
C LEU A 163 18.09 6.29 -42.90
#